data_3418da4f6edb91d8e2f49070aa57856e
#
_entry.id   3418da4f6edb91d8e2f49070aa57856e
#
_cell.length_a   1.000
_cell.length_b   1.000
_cell.length_c   1.000
_cell.angle_alpha   90.00
_cell.angle_beta   90.00
_cell.angle_gamma   90.00
#
_symmetry.space_group_name_H-M   'P 1'
#
loop_
_entity.id
_entity.type
_entity.pdbx_description
1 polymer ?
#
loop_
_entity_poly.entity_id
_entity_poly.type
_entity_poly.pdbx_seq_one_letter_code
_entity_poly.pdbx_strand_id
1 'polypeptide(L)'
;GVNGQMITLYDKSSHIPLMWTHLIPATLEGKAMHNVQNAMFAASIAFSMGVSLDSIRQGLRTFDTSFFQAPGRMNVYSEHPFKVILDYGHNAHAVGVMADLAQRLDVGNRRLVVLAAPGDRRDEDVLDIADAVSGKFDIYVLKRDDGLRGRDADEIPNMMAGRLRSNGIADSAIQIIPDE
;
A
#
# COMPACT_ATOMS: atom_id res chain seq x y z
N GLY A 1 8.46 20.36 9.58
CA GLY A 1 8.83 21.23 8.49
C GLY A 1 8.60 20.52 7.17
N VAL A 2 7.77 21.11 6.36
CA VAL A 2 7.22 20.54 5.14
C VAL A 2 8.20 20.70 3.99
N ASN A 3 9.39 20.19 4.12
CA ASN A 3 10.29 20.12 2.98
C ASN A 3 10.36 18.66 2.54
N GLY A 4 9.54 18.32 1.53
CA GLY A 4 9.59 17.02 0.88
C GLY A 4 11.02 16.70 0.43
N GLN A 5 11.31 15.42 0.26
CA GLN A 5 12.60 14.98 -0.26
C GLN A 5 12.69 15.29 -1.77
N MET A 6 13.88 15.64 -2.23
CA MET A 6 14.15 15.85 -3.66
C MET A 6 14.61 14.54 -4.29
N ILE A 7 13.96 14.10 -5.36
CA ILE A 7 14.49 13.05 -6.22
C ILE A 7 15.61 13.66 -7.06
N THR A 8 16.80 13.07 -6.97
CA THR A 8 17.99 13.53 -7.68
C THR A 8 18.62 12.35 -8.43
N LEU A 9 18.91 12.52 -9.70
CA LEU A 9 19.71 11.58 -10.49
C LEU A 9 21.18 11.87 -10.28
N TYR A 10 21.96 10.82 -10.16
CA TYR A 10 23.42 10.88 -10.11
C TYR A 10 23.97 10.24 -11.37
N ASP A 11 24.56 11.04 -12.24
CA ASP A 11 25.22 10.56 -13.45
C ASP A 11 26.67 11.02 -13.46
N LYS A 12 27.60 10.07 -13.35
CA LYS A 12 29.02 10.32 -13.20
C LYS A 12 29.29 11.29 -12.05
N SER A 13 29.74 12.51 -12.35
CA SER A 13 30.01 13.56 -11.34
C SER A 13 28.87 14.58 -11.22
N SER A 14 27.77 14.40 -11.95
CA SER A 14 26.66 15.35 -12.00
C SER A 14 25.54 14.95 -11.07
N HIS A 15 25.01 15.93 -10.35
CA HIS A 15 23.81 15.79 -9.53
C HIS A 15 22.69 16.57 -10.23
N ILE A 16 21.68 15.85 -10.69
CA ILE A 16 20.57 16.41 -11.50
C ILE A 16 19.29 16.36 -10.67
N PRO A 17 18.88 17.48 -10.04
CA PRO A 17 17.60 17.53 -9.32
C PRO A 17 16.45 17.34 -10.30
N LEU A 18 15.56 16.39 -10.03
CA LEU A 18 14.40 16.11 -10.86
C LEU A 18 13.15 16.82 -10.35
N MET A 19 12.67 16.38 -9.17
CA MET A 19 11.40 16.83 -8.63
C MET A 19 11.30 16.57 -7.11
N TRP A 20 10.61 17.45 -6.41
CA TRP A 20 10.24 17.22 -5.02
C TRP A 20 9.19 16.12 -4.92
N THR A 21 9.35 15.19 -3.97
CA THR A 21 8.45 14.04 -3.81
C THR A 21 7.00 14.45 -3.58
N HIS A 22 6.76 15.52 -2.83
CA HIS A 22 5.41 16.02 -2.55
C HIS A 22 4.68 16.58 -3.79
N LEU A 23 5.40 16.86 -4.88
CA LEU A 23 4.83 17.32 -6.15
C LEU A 23 4.47 16.17 -7.11
N ILE A 24 4.76 14.93 -6.72
CA ILE A 24 4.42 13.73 -7.49
C ILE A 24 3.10 13.17 -6.94
N PRO A 25 1.98 13.24 -7.69
CA PRO A 25 0.65 12.87 -7.19
C PRO A 25 0.61 11.45 -6.62
N ALA A 26 1.26 10.50 -7.31
CA ALA A 26 1.31 9.10 -6.90
C ALA A 26 1.97 8.87 -5.52
N THR A 27 2.68 9.84 -4.97
CA THR A 27 3.35 9.70 -3.66
C THR A 27 2.49 10.14 -2.48
N LEU A 28 1.29 10.67 -2.70
CA LEU A 28 0.45 11.28 -1.65
C LEU A 28 1.26 12.26 -0.79
N GLU A 29 1.72 13.33 -1.40
CA GLU A 29 2.55 14.35 -0.75
C GLU A 29 3.87 13.80 -0.16
N GLY A 30 4.40 12.73 -0.73
CA GLY A 30 5.62 12.06 -0.24
C GLY A 30 5.38 11.07 0.91
N LYS A 31 4.13 10.85 1.33
CA LYS A 31 3.77 9.92 2.42
C LYS A 31 3.88 8.45 1.99
N ALA A 32 3.57 8.15 0.71
CA ALA A 32 3.68 6.82 0.12
C ALA A 32 5.11 6.51 -0.32
N MET A 33 5.96 6.08 0.61
CA MET A 33 7.39 5.87 0.38
C MET A 33 7.68 4.84 -0.72
N HIS A 34 6.85 3.80 -0.86
CA HIS A 34 6.99 2.83 -1.94
C HIS A 34 6.81 3.48 -3.32
N ASN A 35 5.90 4.44 -3.47
CA ASN A 35 5.74 5.18 -4.71
C ASN A 35 6.83 6.24 -4.92
N VAL A 36 7.45 6.75 -3.87
CA VAL A 36 8.69 7.52 -4.00
C VAL A 36 9.78 6.65 -4.61
N GLN A 37 9.96 5.42 -4.13
CA GLN A 37 10.92 4.47 -4.68
C GLN A 37 10.59 4.10 -6.13
N ASN A 38 9.31 3.80 -6.44
CA ASN A 38 8.86 3.51 -7.79
C ASN A 38 9.16 4.69 -8.75
N ALA A 39 8.91 5.92 -8.31
CA ALA A 39 9.23 7.13 -9.10
C ALA A 39 10.74 7.27 -9.35
N MET A 40 11.56 6.95 -8.36
CA MET A 40 13.03 6.95 -8.52
C MET A 40 13.48 5.90 -9.55
N PHE A 41 12.95 4.67 -9.48
CA PHE A 41 13.26 3.63 -10.46
C PHE A 41 12.79 4.01 -11.86
N ALA A 42 11.54 4.48 -12.00
CA ALA A 42 11.00 4.90 -13.28
C ALA A 42 11.84 6.03 -13.90
N ALA A 43 12.21 7.04 -13.12
CA ALA A 43 13.05 8.13 -13.58
C ALA A 43 14.45 7.66 -14.02
N SER A 44 15.06 6.75 -13.24
CA SER A 44 16.40 6.22 -13.57
C SER A 44 16.38 5.38 -14.85
N ILE A 45 15.36 4.54 -15.03
CA ILE A 45 15.20 3.73 -16.25
C ILE A 45 14.98 4.66 -17.45
N ALA A 46 14.04 5.60 -17.36
CA ALA A 46 13.76 6.53 -18.46
C ALA A 46 14.99 7.36 -18.84
N PHE A 47 15.75 7.83 -17.85
CA PHE A 47 16.99 8.56 -18.09
C PHE A 47 18.03 7.70 -18.81
N SER A 48 18.22 6.45 -18.38
CA SER A 48 19.16 5.52 -19.02
C SER A 48 18.76 5.14 -20.46
N MET A 49 17.47 5.25 -20.78
CA MET A 49 16.92 5.06 -22.13
C MET A 49 17.03 6.32 -23.00
N GLY A 50 17.60 7.41 -22.51
CA GLY A 50 17.76 8.66 -23.25
C GLY A 50 16.52 9.56 -23.29
N VAL A 51 15.52 9.31 -22.44
CA VAL A 51 14.35 10.20 -22.32
C VAL A 51 14.80 11.55 -21.74
N SER A 52 14.30 12.66 -22.31
CA SER A 52 14.66 14.00 -21.85
C SER A 52 14.23 14.23 -20.39
N LEU A 53 15.00 15.05 -19.67
CA LEU A 53 14.68 15.40 -18.27
C LEU A 53 13.30 16.06 -18.13
N ASP A 54 12.90 16.87 -19.12
CA ASP A 54 11.60 17.53 -19.10
C ASP A 54 10.45 16.54 -19.29
N SER A 55 10.62 15.54 -20.16
CA SER A 55 9.66 14.45 -20.33
C SER A 55 9.55 13.59 -19.06
N ILE A 56 10.68 13.30 -18.42
CA ILE A 56 10.69 12.56 -17.13
C ILE A 56 9.93 13.35 -16.06
N ARG A 57 10.23 14.64 -15.91
CA ARG A 57 9.53 15.53 -14.97
C ARG A 57 8.04 15.62 -15.26
N GLN A 58 7.66 15.71 -16.53
CA GLN A 58 6.26 15.74 -16.95
C GLN A 58 5.55 14.43 -16.58
N GLY A 59 6.15 13.28 -16.88
CA GLY A 59 5.61 11.97 -16.51
C GLY A 59 5.39 11.83 -14.99
N LEU A 60 6.39 12.21 -14.20
CA LEU A 60 6.27 12.17 -12.72
C LEU A 60 5.17 13.11 -12.20
N ARG A 61 4.95 14.24 -12.83
CA ARG A 61 3.96 15.24 -12.41
C ARG A 61 2.54 14.88 -12.78
N THR A 62 2.35 14.11 -13.85
CA THR A 62 1.02 13.81 -14.40
C THR A 62 0.51 12.40 -14.07
N PHE A 63 1.40 11.49 -13.66
CA PHE A 63 0.99 10.16 -13.24
C PHE A 63 0.40 10.19 -11.82
N ASP A 64 -0.81 9.71 -11.70
CA ASP A 64 -1.50 9.55 -10.41
C ASP A 64 -1.90 8.08 -10.17
N THR A 65 -2.42 7.79 -8.99
CA THR A 65 -2.93 6.48 -8.60
C THR A 65 -4.45 6.40 -8.73
N SER A 66 -5.06 7.15 -9.66
CA SER A 66 -6.46 6.99 -9.98
C SER A 66 -6.75 5.58 -10.51
N PHE A 67 -7.98 5.11 -10.30
CA PHE A 67 -8.40 3.81 -10.83
C PHE A 67 -8.20 3.68 -12.34
N PHE A 68 -8.33 4.78 -13.08
CA PHE A 68 -8.16 4.80 -14.53
C PHE A 68 -6.71 4.61 -14.98
N GLN A 69 -5.73 5.15 -14.23
CA GLN A 69 -4.32 5.04 -14.58
C GLN A 69 -3.66 3.80 -13.99
N ALA A 70 -4.04 3.40 -12.78
CA ALA A 70 -3.43 2.29 -12.05
C ALA A 70 -4.49 1.50 -11.25
N PRO A 71 -5.36 0.70 -11.90
CA PRO A 71 -6.41 -0.04 -11.20
C PRO A 71 -5.82 -0.97 -10.12
N GLY A 72 -6.38 -0.90 -8.90
CA GLY A 72 -5.94 -1.73 -7.78
C GLY A 72 -4.54 -1.38 -7.23
N ARG A 73 -4.01 -0.21 -7.53
CA ARG A 73 -2.70 0.25 -7.04
C ARG A 73 -2.86 1.54 -6.25
N MET A 74 -3.08 1.41 -4.95
CA MET A 74 -3.25 2.52 -4.02
C MET A 74 -4.30 3.55 -4.51
N ASN A 75 -5.43 3.06 -4.99
CA ASN A 75 -6.51 3.95 -5.42
C ASN A 75 -7.15 4.62 -4.19
N VAL A 76 -7.19 5.93 -4.18
CA VAL A 76 -7.74 6.72 -3.07
C VAL A 76 -9.08 7.29 -3.44
N TYR A 77 -10.10 6.99 -2.65
CA TYR A 77 -11.46 7.49 -2.78
C TYR A 77 -11.76 8.40 -1.59
N SER A 78 -12.20 9.62 -1.87
CA SER A 78 -12.47 10.66 -0.86
C SER A 78 -13.89 11.21 -0.95
N GLU A 79 -14.79 10.55 -1.66
CA GLU A 79 -16.19 10.95 -1.84
C GLU A 79 -17.07 10.64 -0.61
N HIS A 80 -16.55 9.82 0.31
CA HIS A 80 -17.22 9.47 1.56
C HIS A 80 -16.72 10.37 2.72
N PRO A 81 -17.44 10.42 3.85
CA PRO A 81 -16.97 11.11 5.05
C PRO A 81 -15.72 10.46 5.68
N PHE A 82 -15.21 9.39 5.08
CA PHE A 82 -13.96 8.71 5.40
C PHE A 82 -13.19 8.43 4.11
N LYS A 83 -11.88 8.27 4.24
CA LYS A 83 -11.01 7.93 3.10
C LYS A 83 -10.96 6.42 2.92
N VAL A 84 -11.14 5.96 1.68
CA VAL A 84 -10.94 4.55 1.30
C VAL A 84 -9.69 4.44 0.44
N ILE A 85 -8.83 3.48 0.75
CA ILE A 85 -7.66 3.15 -0.06
C ILE A 85 -7.78 1.70 -0.49
N LEU A 86 -7.82 1.48 -1.80
CA LEU A 86 -7.86 0.15 -2.41
C LEU A 86 -6.48 -0.19 -2.98
N ASP A 87 -5.94 -1.34 -2.56
CA ASP A 87 -4.67 -1.86 -3.08
C ASP A 87 -4.75 -3.37 -3.29
N TYR A 88 -4.05 -3.87 -4.28
CA TYR A 88 -3.96 -5.29 -4.63
C TYR A 88 -2.88 -6.03 -3.82
N GLY A 89 -2.42 -5.48 -2.73
CA GLY A 89 -1.42 -6.11 -1.86
C GLY A 89 -1.85 -7.50 -1.40
N HIS A 90 -1.06 -8.53 -1.71
CA HIS A 90 -1.38 -9.94 -1.47
C HIS A 90 -0.22 -10.70 -0.80
N ASN A 91 0.73 -10.01 -0.24
CA ASN A 91 1.83 -10.56 0.55
C ASN A 91 2.17 -9.61 1.70
N ALA A 92 2.86 -10.12 2.71
CA ALA A 92 3.17 -9.39 3.94
C ALA A 92 3.92 -8.08 3.69
N HIS A 93 4.86 -8.07 2.72
CA HIS A 93 5.61 -6.85 2.40
C HIS A 93 4.70 -5.74 1.85
N ALA A 94 3.89 -6.06 0.83
CA ALA A 94 2.98 -5.09 0.22
C ALA A 94 1.94 -4.57 1.23
N VAL A 95 1.32 -5.49 2.00
CA VAL A 95 0.35 -5.14 3.03
C VAL A 95 1.00 -4.30 4.15
N GLY A 96 2.22 -4.64 4.56
CA GLY A 96 2.99 -3.88 5.55
C GLY A 96 3.28 -2.45 5.11
N VAL A 97 3.67 -2.26 3.84
CA VAL A 97 3.91 -0.94 3.24
C VAL A 97 2.62 -0.10 3.21
N MET A 98 1.48 -0.71 2.88
CA MET A 98 0.18 -0.02 2.91
C MET A 98 -0.26 0.31 4.34
N ALA A 99 -0.01 -0.58 5.30
CA ALA A 99 -0.26 -0.33 6.71
C ALA A 99 0.60 0.84 7.23
N ASP A 100 1.87 0.90 6.85
CA ASP A 100 2.77 2.01 7.21
C ASP A 100 2.32 3.34 6.57
N LEU A 101 1.80 3.31 5.34
CA LEU A 101 1.18 4.48 4.73
C LEU A 101 -0.03 4.94 5.56
N ALA A 102 -0.93 4.01 5.93
CA ALA A 102 -2.10 4.33 6.75
C ALA A 102 -1.72 5.01 8.08
N GLN A 103 -0.58 4.63 8.69
CA GLN A 103 -0.08 5.29 9.91
C GLN A 103 0.41 6.73 9.68
N ARG A 104 0.82 7.07 8.46
CA ARG A 104 1.31 8.42 8.10
C ARG A 104 0.20 9.36 7.64
N LEU A 105 -0.98 8.83 7.38
CA LEU A 105 -2.14 9.65 7.03
C LEU A 105 -2.78 10.25 8.28
N ASP A 106 -3.16 11.51 8.18
CA ASP A 106 -3.92 12.16 9.24
C ASP A 106 -5.33 11.56 9.27
N VAL A 107 -5.71 11.01 10.42
CA VAL A 107 -7.04 10.45 10.66
C VAL A 107 -7.65 11.11 11.89
N GLY A 108 -8.90 11.53 11.75
CA GLY A 108 -9.63 12.17 12.83
C GLY A 108 -10.22 11.17 13.83
N ASN A 109 -10.25 9.87 13.54
CA ASN A 109 -10.93 8.87 14.36
C ASN A 109 -10.23 7.51 14.27
N ARG A 110 -10.81 6.53 13.57
CA ARG A 110 -10.37 5.14 13.55
C ARG A 110 -9.81 4.73 12.20
N ARG A 111 -8.88 3.76 12.24
CA ARG A 111 -8.39 3.06 11.05
C ARG A 111 -8.98 1.65 11.02
N LEU A 112 -9.53 1.29 9.87
CA LEU A 112 -10.04 -0.04 9.60
C LEU A 112 -9.26 -0.65 8.44
N VAL A 113 -8.94 -1.93 8.53
CA VAL A 113 -8.36 -2.70 7.43
C VAL A 113 -9.28 -3.86 7.07
N VAL A 114 -9.45 -4.09 5.76
CA VAL A 114 -10.09 -5.29 5.22
C VAL A 114 -9.01 -6.13 4.56
N LEU A 115 -8.91 -7.38 4.96
CA LEU A 115 -7.87 -8.31 4.51
C LEU A 115 -8.47 -9.59 3.95
N ALA A 116 -7.89 -10.06 2.86
CA ALA A 116 -8.04 -11.42 2.35
C ALA A 116 -6.67 -11.95 1.94
N ALA A 117 -6.52 -13.25 1.87
CA ALA A 117 -5.34 -13.88 1.29
C ALA A 117 -5.75 -15.03 0.37
N PRO A 118 -5.07 -15.22 -0.79
CA PRO A 118 -5.35 -16.32 -1.71
C PRO A 118 -5.09 -17.68 -1.05
N GLY A 119 -5.95 -18.68 -1.35
CA GLY A 119 -5.88 -20.00 -0.74
C GLY A 119 -4.65 -20.83 -1.12
N ASP A 120 -3.91 -20.47 -2.18
CA ASP A 120 -2.68 -21.14 -2.59
C ASP A 120 -1.41 -20.67 -1.85
N ARG A 121 -1.57 -19.76 -0.87
CA ARG A 121 -0.45 -19.32 -0.03
C ARG A 121 -0.14 -20.34 1.04
N ARG A 122 1.14 -20.43 1.44
CA ARG A 122 1.55 -21.21 2.61
C ARG A 122 0.99 -20.57 3.87
N ASP A 123 0.80 -21.36 4.91
CA ASP A 123 0.29 -20.87 6.18
C ASP A 123 1.15 -19.73 6.75
N GLU A 124 2.48 -19.88 6.65
CA GLU A 124 3.42 -18.85 7.10
C GLU A 124 3.19 -17.52 6.38
N ASP A 125 2.98 -17.54 5.05
CA ASP A 125 2.75 -16.32 4.26
C ASP A 125 1.44 -15.62 4.67
N VAL A 126 0.41 -16.40 5.03
CA VAL A 126 -0.87 -15.87 5.56
C VAL A 126 -0.69 -15.26 6.95
N LEU A 127 0.05 -15.95 7.82
CA LEU A 127 0.34 -15.45 9.18
C LEU A 127 1.19 -14.18 9.14
N ASP A 128 2.16 -14.11 8.22
CA ASP A 128 3.00 -12.92 8.01
C ASP A 128 2.18 -11.69 7.58
N ILE A 129 1.10 -11.89 6.79
CA ILE A 129 0.17 -10.80 6.45
C ILE A 129 -0.52 -10.27 7.72
N ALA A 130 -1.00 -11.15 8.59
CA ALA A 130 -1.61 -10.74 9.86
C ALA A 130 -0.60 -10.02 10.77
N ASP A 131 0.65 -10.48 10.83
CA ASP A 131 1.72 -9.83 11.58
C ASP A 131 2.01 -8.41 11.06
N ALA A 132 2.04 -8.24 9.74
CA ALA A 132 2.34 -6.95 9.09
C ALA A 132 1.35 -5.84 9.45
N VAL A 133 0.11 -6.18 9.81
CA VAL A 133 -0.94 -5.22 10.20
C VAL A 133 -1.17 -5.12 11.69
N SER A 134 -0.68 -6.07 12.49
CA SER A 134 -0.93 -6.14 13.92
C SER A 134 -0.56 -4.84 14.64
N GLY A 135 -1.50 -4.31 15.43
CA GLY A 135 -1.32 -3.09 16.21
C GLY A 135 -1.35 -1.78 15.40
N LYS A 136 -1.61 -1.83 14.09
CA LYS A 136 -1.65 -0.65 13.23
C LYS A 136 -3.07 -0.13 12.93
N PHE A 137 -4.08 -0.91 13.28
CA PHE A 137 -5.50 -0.59 13.01
C PHE A 137 -6.35 -0.77 14.25
N ASP A 138 -7.47 -0.08 14.28
CA ASP A 138 -8.46 -0.19 15.36
C ASP A 138 -9.47 -1.29 15.11
N ILE A 139 -9.69 -1.64 13.83
CA ILE A 139 -10.65 -2.67 13.40
C ILE A 139 -10.01 -3.48 12.26
N TYR A 140 -10.13 -4.80 12.37
CA TYR A 140 -9.65 -5.78 11.40
C TYR A 140 -10.84 -6.57 10.87
N VAL A 141 -11.15 -6.41 9.60
CA VAL A 141 -12.16 -7.20 8.90
C VAL A 141 -11.44 -8.23 8.04
N LEU A 142 -11.73 -9.49 8.29
CA LEU A 142 -11.12 -10.62 7.59
C LEU A 142 -12.18 -11.25 6.71
N LYS A 143 -11.95 -11.22 5.40
CA LYS A 143 -12.87 -11.81 4.42
C LYS A 143 -12.27 -13.03 3.76
N ARG A 144 -13.16 -13.85 3.17
CA ARG A 144 -12.77 -14.95 2.30
C ARG A 144 -12.28 -14.39 0.97
N ASP A 145 -11.27 -15.00 0.39
CA ASP A 145 -10.91 -14.79 -1.01
C ASP A 145 -11.84 -15.64 -1.90
N ASP A 146 -12.23 -15.13 -3.06
CA ASP A 146 -13.12 -15.84 -4.00
C ASP A 146 -12.52 -17.15 -4.51
N GLY A 147 -11.19 -17.25 -4.52
CA GLY A 147 -10.43 -18.41 -4.93
C GLY A 147 -9.95 -19.26 -3.76
N LEU A 148 -10.76 -20.21 -3.26
CA LEU A 148 -10.38 -21.08 -2.13
C LEU A 148 -9.17 -21.98 -2.44
N ARG A 149 -8.98 -22.36 -3.70
CA ARG A 149 -7.83 -23.13 -4.22
C ARG A 149 -7.51 -24.39 -3.40
N GLY A 150 -8.56 -25.07 -2.93
CA GLY A 150 -8.47 -26.34 -2.22
C GLY A 150 -8.47 -26.23 -0.69
N ARG A 151 -8.56 -25.03 -0.12
CA ARG A 151 -8.76 -24.83 1.31
C ARG A 151 -10.23 -24.79 1.68
N ASP A 152 -10.52 -25.03 2.95
CA ASP A 152 -11.86 -24.82 3.50
C ASP A 152 -12.24 -23.32 3.47
N ALA A 153 -13.54 -23.05 3.34
CA ALA A 153 -14.06 -21.72 3.07
C ALA A 153 -13.60 -20.64 4.06
N ASP A 154 -13.54 -20.96 5.35
CA ASP A 154 -13.20 -20.00 6.40
C ASP A 154 -11.82 -20.24 7.02
N GLU A 155 -11.02 -21.11 6.43
CA GLU A 155 -9.70 -21.47 6.95
C GLU A 155 -8.78 -20.26 7.05
N ILE A 156 -8.63 -19.51 5.95
CA ILE A 156 -7.76 -18.32 5.88
C ILE A 156 -8.19 -17.22 6.86
N PRO A 157 -9.46 -16.75 6.87
CA PRO A 157 -9.92 -15.75 7.84
C PRO A 157 -9.72 -16.18 9.30
N ASN A 158 -10.00 -17.45 9.62
CA ASN A 158 -9.80 -17.97 10.97
C ASN A 158 -8.33 -18.05 11.37
N MET A 159 -7.45 -18.43 10.44
CA MET A 159 -6.00 -18.46 10.68
C MET A 159 -5.47 -17.05 10.96
N MET A 160 -5.85 -16.05 10.16
CA MET A 160 -5.47 -14.65 10.39
C MET A 160 -6.02 -14.12 11.71
N ALA A 161 -7.28 -14.43 12.05
CA ALA A 161 -7.89 -14.03 13.34
C ALA A 161 -7.13 -14.65 14.53
N GLY A 162 -6.78 -15.91 14.45
CA GLY A 162 -5.96 -16.59 15.47
C GLY A 162 -4.60 -15.91 15.66
N ARG A 163 -3.95 -15.51 14.57
CA ARG A 163 -2.67 -14.81 14.64
C ARG A 163 -2.80 -13.41 15.23
N LEU A 164 -3.80 -12.63 14.84
CA LEU A 164 -4.06 -11.31 15.41
C LEU A 164 -4.30 -11.39 16.93
N ARG A 165 -5.09 -12.38 17.40
CA ARG A 165 -5.28 -12.65 18.84
C ARG A 165 -3.98 -12.96 19.54
N SER A 166 -3.15 -13.82 18.95
CA SER A 166 -1.82 -14.17 19.49
C SER A 166 -0.91 -12.95 19.62
N ASN A 167 -1.08 -11.96 18.74
CA ASN A 167 -0.37 -10.69 18.76
C ASN A 167 -1.01 -9.65 19.71
N GLY A 168 -2.01 -10.06 20.52
CA GLY A 168 -2.62 -9.22 21.52
C GLY A 168 -3.76 -8.32 21.03
N ILE A 169 -4.27 -8.52 19.81
CA ILE A 169 -5.44 -7.79 19.32
C ILE A 169 -6.71 -8.35 20.00
N ALA A 170 -7.51 -7.44 20.56
CA ALA A 170 -8.74 -7.81 21.24
C ALA A 170 -9.78 -8.38 20.26
N ASP A 171 -10.55 -9.39 20.70
CA ASP A 171 -11.61 -10.00 19.89
C ASP A 171 -12.63 -8.99 19.36
N SER A 172 -12.95 -7.98 20.16
CA SER A 172 -13.88 -6.90 19.76
C SER A 172 -13.40 -6.06 18.57
N ALA A 173 -12.10 -6.10 18.26
CA ALA A 173 -11.51 -5.41 17.12
C ALA A 173 -11.44 -6.30 15.87
N ILE A 174 -11.73 -7.61 15.97
CA ILE A 174 -11.62 -8.56 14.88
C ILE A 174 -13.02 -8.97 14.42
N GLN A 175 -13.28 -8.87 13.13
CA GLN A 175 -14.53 -9.29 12.51
C GLN A 175 -14.21 -10.23 11.35
N ILE A 176 -14.87 -11.38 11.30
CA ILE A 176 -14.82 -12.28 10.15
C ILE A 176 -16.11 -12.09 9.37
N ILE A 177 -15.98 -11.60 8.14
CA ILE A 177 -17.09 -11.40 7.20
C ILE A 177 -16.77 -12.22 5.97
N PRO A 178 -17.30 -13.46 5.87
CA PRO A 178 -16.89 -14.40 4.82
C PRO A 178 -17.25 -13.93 3.42
N ASP A 179 -18.42 -13.34 3.26
CA ASP A 179 -18.98 -12.89 1.98
C ASP A 179 -19.19 -11.38 1.94
N GLU A 180 -19.06 -10.78 0.75
CA GLU A 180 -19.34 -9.35 0.49
C GLU A 180 -20.84 -9.08 0.35
#